data_bf29f0944490239b52e293198a9ca158
#
_entry.id   bf29f0944490239b52e293198a9ca158
#
_cell.length_a   1.000
_cell.length_b   1.000
_cell.length_c   1.000
_cell.angle_alpha   90.00
_cell.angle_beta   90.00
_cell.angle_gamma   90.00
#
_symmetry.space_group_name_H-M   'P 1'
#
loop_
_entity.id
_entity.type
_entity.pdbx_description
1 polymer ?
#
loop_
_entity_poly.entity_id
_entity_poly.type
_entity_poly.pdbx_seq_one_letter_code
_entity_poly.pdbx_strand_id
1 'polypeptide(L)'
;MNDSIKREQSKHVWFAERENYRLKGKKVLLAAVLMGMMHSLATLAYPLPFTGCNQKSDNNQNEEDMNTTLTLTQEWDKTFPKSDKVDHKKVTFKNRYGIELAADMYIPISGLGDSSSSRLGTSPNDQTTNSQTTKYPAIAVSGPFGAVKEQSSGLYAQHMAERGFVTIAFDPSFTGESGGEPRRMASPDINTEDFLAAVDFLSNQDNVDPDRIGIIGICGFGGMAVNAAAIDPRIKATVASTMYDMSKVNVEGYFKSEDTQAQRMEKRKAIAQQRTEDFKSGTYKRAGGVVDPLPEDAPFFVKDYYDYYKTPRGYHERSGNSTDGWNVIGCQSFLNQPLLAWAHEIESPVLLIHGEKAHSRYFSEYAFEKMTGKHIEGQSAVVGNKELMIIPDAVHTDLYDDKNGKIPYDKIEAFFRENLK
;
A
#
# COMPACT_ATOMS: atom_id res chain seq x y z
N MET A 1 27.87 -22.38 18.73
CA MET A 1 28.94 -21.38 18.59
C MET A 1 29.07 -20.79 17.18
N ASN A 2 28.57 -21.46 16.12
CA ASN A 2 28.64 -20.93 14.74
C ASN A 2 27.53 -19.94 14.34
N ASP A 3 26.36 -19.97 14.96
CA ASP A 3 25.22 -19.11 14.58
C ASP A 3 25.32 -17.68 15.13
N SER A 4 25.94 -17.50 16.30
CA SER A 4 26.17 -16.18 16.87
C SER A 4 27.22 -15.38 16.05
N ILE A 5 28.25 -16.06 15.56
CA ILE A 5 29.32 -15.45 14.77
C ILE A 5 28.78 -15.03 13.38
N LYS A 6 27.94 -15.85 12.76
CA LYS A 6 27.29 -15.49 11.49
C LYS A 6 26.32 -14.32 11.63
N ARG A 7 25.58 -14.23 12.75
CA ARG A 7 24.71 -13.09 13.03
C ARG A 7 25.48 -11.79 13.27
N GLU A 8 26.62 -11.87 13.93
CA GLU A 8 27.46 -10.72 14.16
C GLU A 8 28.17 -10.23 12.88
N GLN A 9 28.61 -11.14 12.02
CA GLN A 9 29.15 -10.81 10.70
C GLN A 9 28.09 -10.20 9.77
N SER A 10 26.86 -10.70 9.79
CA SER A 10 25.72 -10.14 9.05
C SER A 10 25.39 -8.71 9.50
N LYS A 11 25.43 -8.43 10.81
CA LYS A 11 25.25 -7.08 11.35
C LYS A 11 26.36 -6.14 10.88
N HIS A 12 27.60 -6.56 10.89
CA HIS A 12 28.72 -5.73 10.45
C HIS A 12 28.68 -5.41 8.94
N VAL A 13 28.25 -6.35 8.10
CA VAL A 13 28.07 -6.11 6.66
C VAL A 13 26.94 -5.10 6.44
N TRP A 14 25.81 -5.24 7.13
CA TRP A 14 24.68 -4.32 7.03
C TRP A 14 25.03 -2.91 7.55
N PHE A 15 25.76 -2.79 8.66
CA PHE A 15 26.25 -1.49 9.17
C PHE A 15 27.29 -0.86 8.23
N ALA A 16 28.19 -1.63 7.65
CA ALA A 16 29.17 -1.15 6.69
C ALA A 16 28.53 -0.67 5.39
N GLU A 17 27.47 -1.33 4.91
CA GLU A 17 26.68 -0.89 3.77
C GLU A 17 25.92 0.40 4.11
N ARG A 18 25.28 0.51 5.29
CA ARG A 18 24.61 1.72 5.77
C ARG A 18 25.56 2.92 5.85
N GLU A 19 26.78 2.74 6.36
CA GLU A 19 27.81 3.78 6.41
C GLU A 19 28.33 4.14 5.01
N ASN A 20 28.53 3.17 4.14
CA ASN A 20 28.93 3.39 2.74
C ASN A 20 27.86 4.18 1.96
N TYR A 21 26.58 3.94 2.23
CA TYR A 21 25.47 4.73 1.66
C TYR A 21 25.47 6.17 2.18
N ARG A 22 25.79 6.38 3.45
CA ARG A 22 25.91 7.71 4.06
C ARG A 22 27.09 8.52 3.50
N LEU A 23 28.22 7.86 3.22
CA LEU A 23 29.44 8.48 2.68
C LEU A 23 29.38 8.68 1.15
N LYS A 24 28.69 7.81 0.41
CA LYS A 24 28.47 7.93 -1.04
C LYS A 24 27.25 8.80 -1.41
N GLY A 25 26.58 9.41 -0.45
CA GLY A 25 25.32 10.15 -0.59
C GLY A 25 25.28 11.24 -1.68
N LYS A 26 26.42 11.66 -2.23
CA LYS A 26 26.46 12.59 -3.38
C LYS A 26 26.17 11.91 -4.74
N LYS A 27 26.25 10.58 -4.85
CA LYS A 27 25.92 9.82 -6.07
C LYS A 27 24.59 9.04 -5.95
N VAL A 28 24.10 8.76 -4.73
CA VAL A 28 22.85 8.06 -4.45
C VAL A 28 21.61 8.96 -4.66
N LEU A 29 21.81 10.27 -4.81
CA LEU A 29 20.73 11.21 -5.14
C LEU A 29 19.96 10.82 -6.42
N LEU A 30 20.58 10.04 -7.33
CA LEU A 30 19.93 9.59 -8.57
C LEU A 30 19.03 8.37 -8.37
N ALA A 31 19.24 7.56 -7.33
CA ALA A 31 18.45 6.34 -7.08
C ALA A 31 17.20 6.59 -6.23
N ALA A 32 17.15 7.68 -5.46
CA ALA A 32 15.98 8.09 -4.67
C ALA A 32 14.84 8.63 -5.54
N VAL A 33 15.08 8.89 -6.81
CA VAL A 33 14.10 9.28 -7.83
C VAL A 33 13.03 8.21 -8.09
N LEU A 34 13.24 7.01 -7.58
CA LEU A 34 12.44 5.81 -7.89
C LEU A 34 11.08 5.73 -7.23
N MET A 35 10.75 6.62 -6.32
CA MET A 35 9.40 6.73 -5.76
C MET A 35 8.86 8.16 -5.82
N GLY A 36 9.00 8.80 -6.97
CA GLY A 36 8.21 9.99 -7.26
C GLY A 36 8.69 11.30 -6.68
N MET A 37 10.03 11.52 -6.53
CA MET A 37 10.55 12.89 -6.34
C MET A 37 11.99 13.01 -6.82
N MET A 38 12.18 13.93 -7.78
CA MET A 38 13.37 14.78 -8.07
C MET A 38 14.02 14.56 -9.43
N HIS A 39 14.48 15.46 -10.06
CA HIS A 39 15.14 16.74 -10.20
C HIS A 39 15.32 17.03 -11.67
N SER A 40 15.04 18.20 -12.13
CA SER A 40 15.79 18.77 -13.22
C SER A 40 16.20 20.19 -12.85
N LEU A 41 17.47 20.36 -12.54
CA LEU A 41 18.17 21.62 -12.68
C LEU A 41 18.55 21.74 -14.14
N ALA A 42 17.80 22.54 -14.89
CA ALA A 42 18.27 23.16 -16.13
C ALA A 42 17.65 24.54 -16.22
N THR A 43 18.45 25.51 -15.87
CA THR A 43 18.24 26.92 -16.17
C THR A 43 18.25 27.15 -17.67
N LEU A 44 17.16 27.72 -18.21
CA LEU A 44 17.23 28.62 -19.36
C LEU A 44 16.00 29.53 -19.34
N ALA A 45 16.24 30.79 -19.06
CA ALA A 45 15.28 31.87 -19.13
C ALA A 45 15.09 32.32 -20.58
N TYR A 46 13.84 32.37 -21.04
CA TYR A 46 13.43 33.28 -22.12
C TYR A 46 12.05 33.83 -21.79
N PRO A 47 11.85 35.15 -21.94
CA PRO A 47 10.56 35.79 -21.72
C PRO A 47 9.70 35.71 -23.00
N LEU A 48 8.43 35.31 -22.85
CA LEU A 48 7.42 35.50 -23.89
C LEU A 48 6.28 36.37 -23.38
N PRO A 49 5.65 37.14 -24.30
CA PRO A 49 4.80 38.25 -23.94
C PRO A 49 3.39 37.85 -23.53
N PHE A 50 2.85 38.61 -22.59
CA PHE A 50 1.47 38.57 -22.13
C PHE A 50 0.49 38.93 -23.27
N THR A 51 -0.44 38.01 -23.56
CA THR A 51 -1.71 38.37 -24.21
C THR A 51 -2.84 37.98 -23.26
N GLY A 52 -3.56 39.00 -22.82
CA GLY A 52 -4.68 38.86 -21.93
C GLY A 52 -5.87 38.19 -22.65
N CYS A 53 -6.47 37.21 -21.99
CA CYS A 53 -7.74 36.65 -22.41
C CYS A 53 -8.84 37.13 -21.47
N ASN A 54 -9.73 37.95 -21.98
CA ASN A 54 -11.00 38.33 -21.38
C ASN A 54 -11.95 37.13 -21.51
N GLN A 55 -12.29 36.46 -20.42
CA GLN A 55 -13.43 35.56 -20.39
C GLN A 55 -14.64 36.23 -19.77
N LYS A 56 -15.69 36.35 -20.59
CA LYS A 56 -17.04 36.65 -20.12
C LYS A 56 -17.60 35.48 -19.35
N SER A 57 -18.12 35.75 -18.16
CA SER A 57 -18.87 34.81 -17.37
C SER A 57 -20.26 34.63 -17.94
N ASP A 58 -20.55 33.49 -18.56
CA ASP A 58 -21.91 33.02 -18.76
C ASP A 58 -22.21 31.96 -17.67
N ASN A 59 -22.98 32.42 -16.66
CA ASN A 59 -23.59 31.56 -15.66
C ASN A 59 -24.75 30.82 -16.31
N ASN A 60 -24.54 29.56 -16.67
CA ASN A 60 -25.58 28.53 -16.73
C ASN A 60 -24.95 27.23 -16.25
N GLN A 61 -24.91 27.04 -14.92
CA GLN A 61 -24.62 25.75 -14.33
C GLN A 61 -25.89 24.90 -14.40
N ASN A 62 -25.99 24.10 -15.46
CA ASN A 62 -26.70 22.83 -15.35
C ASN A 62 -25.83 21.94 -14.44
N GLU A 63 -26.34 21.57 -13.27
CA GLU A 63 -25.85 20.44 -12.49
C GLU A 63 -26.05 19.16 -13.33
N GLU A 64 -25.18 18.93 -14.29
CA GLU A 64 -24.99 17.58 -14.82
C GLU A 64 -24.24 16.81 -13.74
N ASP A 65 -24.98 15.94 -13.08
CA ASP A 65 -24.47 14.84 -12.25
C ASP A 65 -23.36 14.14 -13.03
N MET A 66 -22.09 14.46 -12.74
CA MET A 66 -20.94 13.78 -13.33
C MET A 66 -20.81 12.40 -12.68
N ASN A 67 -21.78 11.56 -12.93
CA ASN A 67 -21.76 10.14 -12.61
C ASN A 67 -20.91 9.43 -13.69
N THR A 68 -19.60 9.70 -13.72
CA THR A 68 -18.67 8.96 -14.55
C THR A 68 -18.52 7.56 -13.98
N THR A 69 -19.37 6.65 -14.44
CA THR A 69 -19.24 5.22 -14.11
C THR A 69 -17.89 4.72 -14.60
N LEU A 70 -17.12 4.10 -13.70
CA LEU A 70 -15.80 3.54 -14.03
C LEU A 70 -15.96 2.44 -15.09
N THR A 71 -15.05 2.44 -16.07
CA THR A 71 -14.92 1.34 -17.04
C THR A 71 -13.95 0.31 -16.50
N LEU A 72 -14.46 -0.83 -16.06
CA LEU A 72 -13.65 -1.89 -15.45
C LEU A 72 -13.31 -2.98 -16.49
N THR A 73 -12.05 -3.40 -16.51
CA THR A 73 -11.58 -4.54 -17.33
C THR A 73 -12.23 -5.82 -16.82
N GLN A 74 -12.90 -6.58 -17.70
CA GLN A 74 -13.59 -7.83 -17.34
C GLN A 74 -12.70 -9.07 -17.45
N GLU A 75 -11.61 -9.00 -18.20
CA GLU A 75 -10.66 -10.09 -18.38
C GLU A 75 -9.78 -10.29 -17.14
N TRP A 76 -9.22 -11.51 -17.00
CA TRP A 76 -8.24 -11.80 -15.95
C TRP A 76 -6.87 -11.27 -16.37
N ASP A 77 -6.58 -10.05 -16.02
CA ASP A 77 -5.35 -9.33 -16.34
C ASP A 77 -4.36 -9.23 -15.17
N LYS A 78 -4.48 -10.15 -14.21
CA LYS A 78 -3.66 -10.14 -12.99
C LYS A 78 -2.30 -10.81 -13.20
N THR A 79 -1.31 -10.39 -12.43
CA THR A 79 0.06 -10.93 -12.46
C THR A 79 0.20 -12.30 -11.81
N PHE A 80 -0.90 -12.88 -11.34
CA PHE A 80 -0.98 -14.20 -10.71
C PHE A 80 -2.13 -15.02 -11.30
N PRO A 81 -2.07 -16.38 -11.20
CA PRO A 81 -3.09 -17.23 -11.74
C PRO A 81 -4.42 -17.12 -10.97
N LYS A 82 -5.52 -17.32 -11.70
CA LYS A 82 -6.85 -17.40 -11.09
C LYS A 82 -7.01 -18.67 -10.29
N SER A 83 -7.52 -18.57 -9.08
CA SER A 83 -7.88 -19.72 -8.23
C SER A 83 -9.25 -20.29 -8.62
N ASP A 84 -9.38 -21.61 -8.57
CA ASP A 84 -10.64 -22.34 -8.70
C ASP A 84 -11.39 -22.53 -7.35
N LYS A 85 -10.79 -22.05 -6.25
CA LYS A 85 -11.35 -22.15 -4.90
C LYS A 85 -12.16 -20.93 -4.48
N VAL A 86 -12.16 -19.89 -5.29
CA VAL A 86 -12.83 -18.62 -4.98
C VAL A 86 -13.63 -18.09 -6.17
N ASP A 87 -14.80 -17.54 -5.88
CA ASP A 87 -15.51 -16.71 -6.83
C ASP A 87 -14.91 -15.32 -6.86
N HIS A 88 -14.78 -14.75 -8.06
CA HIS A 88 -14.23 -13.42 -8.28
C HIS A 88 -15.21 -12.52 -9.03
N LYS A 89 -15.38 -11.30 -8.55
CA LYS A 89 -16.12 -10.25 -9.26
C LYS A 89 -15.47 -8.88 -9.03
N LYS A 90 -15.58 -7.99 -10.01
CA LYS A 90 -15.23 -6.58 -9.82
C LYS A 90 -16.38 -5.83 -9.16
N VAL A 91 -16.05 -4.93 -8.26
CA VAL A 91 -17.00 -4.09 -7.52
C VAL A 91 -16.50 -2.65 -7.46
N THR A 92 -17.41 -1.71 -7.23
CA THR A 92 -17.07 -0.31 -6.98
C THR A 92 -17.75 0.18 -5.71
N PHE A 93 -17.13 1.16 -5.05
CA PHE A 93 -17.70 1.86 -3.91
C PHE A 93 -17.09 3.26 -3.82
N LYS A 94 -17.77 4.18 -3.14
CA LYS A 94 -17.30 5.57 -3.01
C LYS A 94 -16.71 5.82 -1.62
N ASN A 95 -15.61 6.57 -1.57
CA ASN A 95 -15.12 7.11 -0.33
C ASN A 95 -15.89 8.41 0.05
N ARG A 96 -15.66 8.96 1.25
CA ARG A 96 -16.35 10.17 1.72
C ARG A 96 -16.08 11.44 0.89
N TYR A 97 -15.04 11.41 0.05
CA TYR A 97 -14.74 12.49 -0.91
C TYR A 97 -15.49 12.34 -2.23
N GLY A 98 -16.35 11.31 -2.36
CA GLY A 98 -17.09 11.01 -3.58
C GLY A 98 -16.27 10.35 -4.68
N ILE A 99 -15.01 9.99 -4.39
CA ILE A 99 -14.15 9.28 -5.36
C ILE A 99 -14.63 7.82 -5.42
N GLU A 100 -14.96 7.35 -6.62
CA GLU A 100 -15.33 5.96 -6.86
C GLU A 100 -14.08 5.08 -6.94
N LEU A 101 -14.03 4.05 -6.10
CA LEU A 101 -12.93 3.09 -6.02
C LEU A 101 -13.30 1.80 -6.75
N ALA A 102 -12.35 1.24 -7.49
CA ALA A 102 -12.46 -0.06 -8.14
C ALA A 102 -11.77 -1.12 -7.31
N ALA A 103 -12.44 -2.26 -7.12
CA ALA A 103 -11.91 -3.39 -6.38
C ALA A 103 -12.22 -4.73 -7.04
N ASP A 104 -11.37 -5.70 -6.77
CA ASP A 104 -11.60 -7.13 -7.01
C ASP A 104 -12.08 -7.77 -5.72
N MET A 105 -13.28 -8.34 -5.72
CA MET A 105 -13.85 -9.06 -4.59
C MET A 105 -13.70 -10.57 -4.81
N TYR A 106 -13.16 -11.26 -3.80
CA TYR A 106 -12.97 -12.70 -3.80
C TYR A 106 -13.82 -13.31 -2.67
N ILE A 107 -14.61 -14.33 -3.01
CA ILE A 107 -15.57 -14.98 -2.11
C ILE A 107 -15.23 -16.46 -2.06
N PRO A 108 -15.05 -17.08 -0.87
CA PRO A 108 -14.84 -18.51 -0.76
C PRO A 108 -15.96 -19.31 -1.43
N ILE A 109 -15.63 -20.31 -2.26
CA ILE A 109 -16.62 -21.26 -2.74
C ILE A 109 -17.05 -22.17 -1.56
N SER A 110 -18.36 -22.22 -1.32
CA SER A 110 -18.94 -22.93 -0.18
C SER A 110 -18.48 -24.39 -0.10
N GLY A 111 -17.87 -24.78 1.03
CA GLY A 111 -17.36 -26.10 1.31
C GLY A 111 -15.89 -26.18 1.76
N LEU A 112 -15.11 -25.08 1.64
CA LEU A 112 -13.68 -25.06 1.98
C LEU A 112 -13.34 -24.41 3.34
N GLY A 113 -14.31 -23.89 4.09
CA GLY A 113 -14.03 -23.02 5.25
C GLY A 113 -14.60 -23.40 6.59
N ASP A 114 -15.25 -24.54 6.79
CA ASP A 114 -15.90 -24.82 8.08
C ASP A 114 -15.53 -26.18 8.69
N SER A 115 -14.31 -26.26 9.25
CA SER A 115 -13.93 -27.34 10.16
C SER A 115 -14.32 -27.07 11.63
N SER A 116 -14.99 -25.95 11.95
CA SER A 116 -15.35 -25.54 13.33
C SER A 116 -16.85 -25.45 13.63
N SER A 117 -17.76 -25.62 12.64
CA SER A 117 -19.16 -25.84 12.97
C SER A 117 -19.37 -27.33 13.35
N SER A 118 -19.24 -27.60 14.64
CA SER A 118 -19.71 -28.84 15.24
C SER A 118 -21.13 -29.15 14.72
N ARG A 119 -21.27 -30.25 13.97
CA ARG A 119 -22.56 -30.88 13.64
C ARG A 119 -23.34 -31.10 14.92
N LEU A 120 -24.17 -30.15 15.32
CA LEU A 120 -25.29 -30.51 16.19
C LEU A 120 -26.29 -31.25 15.29
N GLY A 121 -26.53 -32.53 15.69
CA GLY A 121 -27.33 -33.45 14.94
C GLY A 121 -28.73 -32.90 14.63
N THR A 122 -28.99 -32.73 13.35
CA THR A 122 -30.32 -32.48 12.85
C THR A 122 -31.12 -33.76 12.88
N SER A 123 -32.17 -33.79 13.72
CA SER A 123 -33.25 -34.75 13.63
C SER A 123 -34.01 -34.59 12.30
N PRO A 124 -34.44 -35.65 11.62
CA PRO A 124 -34.99 -35.59 10.24
C PRO A 124 -36.34 -34.91 10.06
N ASN A 125 -36.86 -34.15 11.03
CA ASN A 125 -38.25 -33.64 10.98
C ASN A 125 -38.43 -32.15 11.25
N ASP A 126 -37.44 -31.28 11.03
CA ASP A 126 -37.61 -29.82 11.18
C ASP A 126 -37.58 -29.11 9.83
N GLN A 127 -38.75 -28.99 9.19
CA GLN A 127 -38.99 -28.16 8.00
C GLN A 127 -39.29 -26.71 8.41
N THR A 128 -38.32 -26.03 9.00
CA THR A 128 -38.31 -24.59 9.11
C THR A 128 -37.07 -24.06 8.39
N THR A 129 -37.26 -23.77 7.09
CA THR A 129 -36.26 -23.14 6.22
C THR A 129 -36.10 -21.68 6.59
N ASN A 130 -35.38 -21.39 7.68
CA ASN A 130 -34.65 -20.13 7.82
C ASN A 130 -33.22 -20.40 7.37
N SER A 131 -32.93 -20.19 6.09
CA SER A 131 -31.57 -20.19 5.58
C SER A 131 -30.85 -18.96 6.14
N GLN A 132 -30.32 -19.08 7.36
CA GLN A 132 -29.35 -18.11 7.86
C GLN A 132 -28.14 -18.17 6.91
N THR A 133 -27.97 -17.13 6.12
CA THR A 133 -26.79 -16.95 5.27
C THR A 133 -25.56 -16.96 6.19
N THR A 134 -24.66 -17.90 6.02
CA THR A 134 -23.42 -17.93 6.78
C THR A 134 -22.64 -16.67 6.52
N LYS A 135 -22.40 -15.85 7.56
CA LYS A 135 -21.62 -14.63 7.47
C LYS A 135 -20.14 -14.91 7.68
N TYR A 136 -19.30 -14.42 6.79
CA TYR A 136 -17.84 -14.58 6.79
C TYR A 136 -17.15 -13.40 7.46
N PRO A 137 -15.99 -13.60 8.11
CA PRO A 137 -15.07 -12.52 8.38
C PRO A 137 -14.53 -11.95 7.05
N ALA A 138 -14.20 -10.66 7.02
CA ALA A 138 -13.77 -10.02 5.79
C ALA A 138 -12.46 -9.25 5.93
N ILE A 139 -11.74 -9.07 4.82
CA ILE A 139 -10.44 -8.39 4.79
C ILE A 139 -10.37 -7.46 3.58
N ALA A 140 -10.07 -6.16 3.81
CA ALA A 140 -9.72 -5.24 2.74
C ALA A 140 -8.20 -5.15 2.56
N VAL A 141 -7.73 -5.20 1.30
CA VAL A 141 -6.30 -5.26 0.97
C VAL A 141 -5.94 -4.16 -0.02
N SER A 142 -4.82 -3.45 0.20
CA SER A 142 -4.30 -2.49 -0.77
C SER A 142 -2.79 -2.34 -0.73
N GLY A 143 -2.22 -1.79 -1.81
CA GLY A 143 -0.80 -1.58 -2.03
C GLY A 143 -0.16 -2.69 -2.87
N PRO A 144 1.13 -2.58 -3.17
CA PRO A 144 2.11 -1.54 -2.78
C PRO A 144 1.81 -0.15 -3.33
N PHE A 145 2.48 0.88 -2.77
CA PHE A 145 2.36 2.26 -3.24
C PHE A 145 2.82 2.39 -4.68
N GLY A 146 1.92 2.82 -5.58
CA GLY A 146 2.17 2.87 -7.02
C GLY A 146 1.92 1.56 -7.78
N ALA A 147 1.50 0.50 -7.09
CA ALA A 147 0.98 -0.72 -7.69
C ALA A 147 -0.54 -0.61 -7.94
N VAL A 148 -1.11 -1.65 -8.50
CA VAL A 148 -2.56 -1.82 -8.72
C VAL A 148 -3.05 -3.15 -8.14
N LYS A 149 -4.36 -3.28 -7.97
CA LYS A 149 -5.01 -4.45 -7.37
C LYS A 149 -4.76 -5.76 -8.15
N GLU A 150 -4.36 -5.66 -9.40
CA GLU A 150 -3.99 -6.80 -10.25
C GLU A 150 -2.62 -7.41 -9.90
N GLN A 151 -1.88 -6.77 -8.97
CA GLN A 151 -0.55 -7.19 -8.52
C GLN A 151 -0.63 -7.78 -7.09
N SER A 152 0.28 -7.42 -6.21
CA SER A 152 0.46 -7.97 -4.86
C SER A 152 -0.83 -7.98 -4.02
N SER A 153 -1.60 -6.90 -3.98
CA SER A 153 -2.80 -6.84 -3.14
C SER A 153 -3.88 -7.85 -3.56
N GLY A 154 -4.07 -8.06 -4.87
CA GLY A 154 -4.98 -9.08 -5.37
C GLY A 154 -4.52 -10.51 -5.03
N LEU A 155 -3.21 -10.77 -5.10
CA LEU A 155 -2.64 -12.05 -4.69
C LEU A 155 -2.91 -12.34 -3.21
N TYR A 156 -2.64 -11.38 -2.31
CA TYR A 156 -2.96 -11.53 -0.88
C TYR A 156 -4.47 -11.74 -0.65
N ALA A 157 -5.31 -10.97 -1.34
CA ALA A 157 -6.75 -11.10 -1.22
C ALA A 157 -7.24 -12.48 -1.67
N GLN A 158 -6.77 -12.99 -2.83
CA GLN A 158 -7.11 -14.32 -3.31
C GLN A 158 -6.70 -15.42 -2.31
N HIS A 159 -5.46 -15.38 -1.81
CA HIS A 159 -4.97 -16.37 -0.85
C HIS A 159 -5.73 -16.35 0.50
N MET A 160 -6.15 -15.17 0.96
CA MET A 160 -6.97 -15.10 2.16
C MET A 160 -8.41 -15.56 1.90
N ALA A 161 -8.94 -15.36 0.70
CA ALA A 161 -10.24 -15.91 0.32
C ALA A 161 -10.23 -17.44 0.23
N GLU A 162 -9.16 -18.05 -0.30
CA GLU A 162 -8.96 -19.50 -0.28
C GLU A 162 -8.96 -20.09 1.15
N ARG A 163 -8.67 -19.25 2.13
CA ARG A 163 -8.64 -19.58 3.56
C ARG A 163 -9.93 -19.25 4.32
N GLY A 164 -11.00 -18.88 3.57
CA GLY A 164 -12.35 -18.70 4.13
C GLY A 164 -12.69 -17.29 4.61
N PHE A 165 -12.01 -16.26 4.12
CA PHE A 165 -12.38 -14.86 4.32
C PHE A 165 -13.05 -14.31 3.07
N VAL A 166 -14.04 -13.43 3.19
CA VAL A 166 -14.44 -12.58 2.07
C VAL A 166 -13.44 -11.45 1.95
N THR A 167 -12.86 -11.25 0.77
CA THR A 167 -11.80 -10.26 0.63
C THR A 167 -12.05 -9.30 -0.53
N ILE A 168 -11.53 -8.08 -0.41
CA ILE A 168 -11.43 -7.15 -1.54
C ILE A 168 -9.99 -6.66 -1.66
N ALA A 169 -9.49 -6.58 -2.90
CA ALA A 169 -8.29 -5.83 -3.25
C ALA A 169 -8.72 -4.59 -4.04
N PHE A 170 -8.39 -3.39 -3.56
CA PHE A 170 -8.81 -2.15 -4.21
C PHE A 170 -7.65 -1.32 -4.74
N ASP A 171 -7.88 -0.64 -5.86
CA ASP A 171 -6.99 0.43 -6.30
C ASP A 171 -7.25 1.67 -5.45
N PRO A 172 -6.20 2.33 -4.95
CA PRO A 172 -6.38 3.59 -4.24
C PRO A 172 -6.91 4.71 -5.13
N SER A 173 -7.53 5.71 -4.53
CA SER A 173 -7.89 6.96 -5.21
C SER A 173 -6.77 7.47 -6.10
N PHE A 174 -7.10 7.98 -7.29
CA PHE A 174 -6.20 8.55 -8.31
C PHE A 174 -5.35 7.54 -9.09
N THR A 175 -5.46 6.25 -8.84
CA THR A 175 -4.61 5.22 -9.46
C THR A 175 -5.43 4.04 -10.01
N GLY A 176 -4.81 3.22 -10.84
CA GLY A 176 -5.44 2.02 -11.40
C GLY A 176 -6.76 2.30 -12.12
N GLU A 177 -7.77 1.48 -11.86
CA GLU A 177 -9.13 1.65 -12.35
C GLU A 177 -10.00 2.56 -11.44
N SER A 178 -9.52 2.94 -10.25
CA SER A 178 -10.22 3.87 -9.36
C SER A 178 -10.23 5.28 -9.93
N GLY A 179 -11.24 6.05 -9.55
CA GLY A 179 -11.43 7.43 -9.95
C GLY A 179 -10.49 8.42 -9.25
N GLY A 180 -10.86 9.68 -9.37
CA GLY A 180 -10.14 10.81 -8.80
C GLY A 180 -9.22 11.51 -9.80
N GLU A 181 -9.30 12.85 -9.82
CA GLU A 181 -8.49 13.72 -10.67
C GLU A 181 -7.76 14.78 -9.83
N PRO A 182 -6.59 15.19 -10.24
CA PRO A 182 -5.80 14.64 -11.36
C PRO A 182 -5.26 13.24 -11.04
N ARG A 183 -5.11 12.41 -12.07
CA ARG A 183 -4.53 11.05 -11.93
C ARG A 183 -3.10 11.12 -11.38
N ARG A 184 -2.65 10.03 -10.71
CA ARG A 184 -1.27 9.90 -10.17
C ARG A 184 -0.97 10.89 -9.06
N MET A 185 -1.95 11.10 -8.19
CA MET A 185 -1.81 11.80 -6.91
C MET A 185 -1.86 10.79 -5.75
N ALA A 186 -1.34 11.19 -4.60
CA ALA A 186 -1.46 10.45 -3.36
C ALA A 186 -1.59 11.40 -2.17
N SER A 187 -2.39 11.03 -1.20
CA SER A 187 -2.63 11.82 0.01
C SER A 187 -2.68 10.93 1.24
N PRO A 188 -2.01 11.29 2.34
CA PRO A 188 -2.15 10.55 3.61
C PRO A 188 -3.59 10.42 4.07
N ASP A 189 -4.37 11.49 3.93
CA ASP A 189 -5.77 11.54 4.33
C ASP A 189 -6.65 10.70 3.38
N ILE A 190 -6.66 11.00 2.07
CA ILE A 190 -7.54 10.34 1.10
C ILE A 190 -7.23 8.84 0.99
N ASN A 191 -5.93 8.46 0.94
CA ASN A 191 -5.58 7.04 0.81
C ASN A 191 -5.74 6.25 2.11
N THR A 192 -5.75 6.90 3.28
CA THR A 192 -6.20 6.28 4.53
C THR A 192 -7.71 6.08 4.51
N GLU A 193 -8.46 7.10 4.06
CA GLU A 193 -9.91 7.04 3.89
C GLU A 193 -10.36 5.93 2.93
N ASP A 194 -9.56 5.61 1.91
CA ASP A 194 -9.88 4.51 0.99
C ASP A 194 -10.03 3.16 1.74
N PHE A 195 -9.25 2.92 2.82
CA PHE A 195 -9.46 1.77 3.70
C PHE A 195 -10.76 1.85 4.50
N LEU A 196 -11.12 3.03 5.01
CA LEU A 196 -12.36 3.22 5.76
C LEU A 196 -13.58 2.98 4.86
N ALA A 197 -13.54 3.49 3.63
CA ALA A 197 -14.57 3.24 2.62
C ALA A 197 -14.66 1.75 2.24
N ALA A 198 -13.54 1.05 2.20
CA ALA A 198 -13.52 -0.40 2.00
C ALA A 198 -14.18 -1.16 3.17
N VAL A 199 -14.00 -0.69 4.41
CA VAL A 199 -14.71 -1.21 5.59
C VAL A 199 -16.20 -0.91 5.51
N ASP A 200 -16.61 0.30 5.09
CA ASP A 200 -18.03 0.64 4.85
C ASP A 200 -18.64 -0.31 3.83
N PHE A 201 -17.97 -0.52 2.70
CA PHE A 201 -18.45 -1.42 1.65
C PHE A 201 -18.61 -2.86 2.16
N LEU A 202 -17.60 -3.41 2.85
CA LEU A 202 -17.64 -4.77 3.39
C LEU A 202 -18.70 -4.94 4.46
N SER A 203 -18.89 -3.94 5.33
CA SER A 203 -19.90 -3.96 6.40
C SER A 203 -21.33 -4.06 5.87
N ASN A 204 -21.56 -3.69 4.60
CA ASN A 204 -22.87 -3.69 3.95
C ASN A 204 -23.05 -4.89 3.00
N GLN A 205 -22.15 -5.88 2.98
CA GLN A 205 -22.35 -7.10 2.20
C GLN A 205 -23.17 -8.14 2.99
N ASP A 206 -24.15 -8.74 2.35
CA ASP A 206 -25.07 -9.71 3.00
C ASP A 206 -24.34 -10.92 3.60
N ASN A 207 -23.23 -11.34 2.98
CA ASN A 207 -22.42 -12.48 3.38
C ASN A 207 -21.23 -12.12 4.28
N VAL A 208 -21.13 -10.87 4.76
CA VAL A 208 -20.06 -10.41 5.66
C VAL A 208 -20.60 -10.14 7.06
N ASP A 209 -19.82 -10.52 8.06
CA ASP A 209 -20.06 -10.12 9.45
C ASP A 209 -19.39 -8.76 9.70
N PRO A 210 -20.16 -7.69 9.91
CA PRO A 210 -19.59 -6.33 10.06
C PRO A 210 -18.72 -6.17 11.32
N ASP A 211 -18.86 -7.07 12.31
CA ASP A 211 -18.04 -7.05 13.52
C ASP A 211 -16.71 -7.82 13.36
N ARG A 212 -16.48 -8.45 12.21
CA ARG A 212 -15.30 -9.27 11.92
C ARG A 212 -14.55 -8.80 10.66
N ILE A 213 -14.14 -7.53 10.64
CA ILE A 213 -13.43 -6.93 9.51
C ILE A 213 -12.00 -6.62 9.89
N GLY A 214 -11.04 -7.10 9.07
CA GLY A 214 -9.63 -6.78 9.15
C GLY A 214 -9.13 -6.08 7.88
N ILE A 215 -7.89 -5.58 7.92
CA ILE A 215 -7.25 -4.96 6.77
C ILE A 215 -5.82 -5.45 6.58
N ILE A 216 -5.34 -5.44 5.33
CA ILE A 216 -3.95 -5.69 4.97
C ILE A 216 -3.44 -4.52 4.15
N GLY A 217 -2.38 -3.87 4.62
CA GLY A 217 -1.63 -2.88 3.85
C GLY A 217 -0.25 -3.39 3.46
N ILE A 218 0.15 -3.21 2.19
CA ILE A 218 1.42 -3.70 1.66
C ILE A 218 2.28 -2.49 1.27
N CYS A 219 3.58 -2.50 1.63
CA CYS A 219 4.52 -1.44 1.32
C CYS A 219 4.03 -0.07 1.86
N GLY A 220 3.92 0.97 1.04
CA GLY A 220 3.41 2.28 1.45
C GLY A 220 2.00 2.25 2.03
N PHE A 221 1.14 1.34 1.55
CA PHE A 221 -0.19 1.14 2.11
C PHE A 221 -0.18 0.43 3.48
N GLY A 222 0.93 -0.17 3.88
CA GLY A 222 1.11 -0.61 5.26
C GLY A 222 1.04 0.54 6.26
N GLY A 223 1.65 1.69 5.96
CA GLY A 223 1.55 2.89 6.78
C GLY A 223 0.15 3.49 6.82
N MET A 224 -0.59 3.48 5.67
CA MET A 224 -1.99 3.89 5.60
C MET A 224 -2.90 2.95 6.39
N ALA A 225 -2.66 1.63 6.33
CA ALA A 225 -3.42 0.66 7.11
C ALA A 225 -3.24 0.85 8.62
N VAL A 226 -2.00 1.10 9.09
CA VAL A 226 -1.75 1.43 10.50
C VAL A 226 -2.45 2.74 10.88
N ASN A 227 -2.45 3.76 10.01
CA ASN A 227 -3.17 5.00 10.25
C ASN A 227 -4.70 4.80 10.28
N ALA A 228 -5.24 3.97 9.36
CA ALA A 228 -6.66 3.63 9.34
C ALA A 228 -7.10 2.92 10.63
N ALA A 229 -6.28 1.99 11.15
CA ALA A 229 -6.54 1.31 12.42
C ALA A 229 -6.54 2.26 13.64
N ALA A 230 -5.81 3.39 13.56
CA ALA A 230 -5.84 4.42 14.60
C ALA A 230 -7.10 5.32 14.54
N ILE A 231 -7.81 5.31 13.40
CA ILE A 231 -8.99 6.15 13.18
C ILE A 231 -10.29 5.36 13.35
N ASP A 232 -10.36 4.12 12.85
CA ASP A 232 -11.60 3.36 12.75
C ASP A 232 -11.61 2.11 13.65
N PRO A 233 -12.37 2.12 14.76
CA PRO A 233 -12.44 0.99 15.69
C PRO A 233 -13.20 -0.23 15.12
N ARG A 234 -13.84 -0.12 13.96
CA ARG A 234 -14.42 -1.27 13.24
C ARG A 234 -13.35 -2.17 12.64
N ILE A 235 -12.12 -1.67 12.47
CA ILE A 235 -10.96 -2.47 12.05
C ILE A 235 -10.49 -3.31 13.25
N LYS A 236 -10.87 -4.59 13.25
CA LYS A 236 -10.60 -5.50 14.39
C LYS A 236 -9.20 -6.09 14.38
N ALA A 237 -8.53 -6.13 13.23
CA ALA A 237 -7.17 -6.65 13.09
C ALA A 237 -6.49 -6.03 11.87
N THR A 238 -5.21 -5.72 11.97
CA THR A 238 -4.43 -5.09 10.89
C THR A 238 -3.14 -5.86 10.63
N VAL A 239 -2.89 -6.18 9.37
CA VAL A 239 -1.59 -6.69 8.90
C VAL A 239 -0.92 -5.62 8.04
N ALA A 240 0.34 -5.30 8.34
CA ALA A 240 1.14 -4.42 7.49
C ALA A 240 2.39 -5.17 7.02
N SER A 241 2.36 -5.59 5.75
CA SER A 241 3.44 -6.38 5.12
C SER A 241 4.45 -5.46 4.45
N THR A 242 5.74 -5.67 4.76
CA THR A 242 6.87 -4.92 4.18
C THR A 242 6.62 -3.40 4.13
N MET A 243 6.04 -2.85 5.21
CA MET A 243 5.47 -1.51 5.25
C MET A 243 6.49 -0.38 5.08
N TYR A 244 6.00 0.75 4.54
CA TYR A 244 6.65 2.05 4.61
C TYR A 244 5.81 3.03 5.43
N ASP A 245 6.48 3.93 6.14
CA ASP A 245 5.92 5.22 6.48
C ASP A 245 6.21 6.21 5.35
N MET A 246 5.20 6.42 4.49
CA MET A 246 5.33 7.31 3.33
C MET A 246 5.58 8.77 3.74
N SER A 247 5.10 9.21 4.90
CA SER A 247 5.41 10.54 5.43
C SER A 247 6.89 10.65 5.77
N LYS A 248 7.40 9.66 6.50
CA LYS A 248 8.79 9.64 6.94
C LYS A 248 9.78 9.59 5.78
N VAL A 249 9.55 8.72 4.77
CA VAL A 249 10.45 8.64 3.62
C VAL A 249 10.41 9.92 2.77
N ASN A 250 9.26 10.57 2.63
CA ASN A 250 9.15 11.84 1.90
C ASN A 250 9.83 13.00 2.63
N VAL A 251 9.83 12.99 3.98
CA VAL A 251 10.45 14.03 4.79
C VAL A 251 11.96 13.83 4.96
N GLU A 252 12.39 12.61 5.28
CA GLU A 252 13.75 12.30 5.71
C GLU A 252 14.61 11.65 4.61
N GLY A 253 13.99 11.18 3.51
CA GLY A 253 14.64 10.32 2.53
C GLY A 253 14.97 8.92 3.08
N TYR A 254 15.50 8.04 2.21
CA TYR A 254 15.98 6.73 2.64
C TYR A 254 17.15 6.86 3.61
N PHE A 255 17.11 6.14 4.72
CA PHE A 255 18.18 6.12 5.74
C PHE A 255 18.51 7.52 6.27
N LYS A 256 17.55 8.44 6.29
CA LYS A 256 17.72 9.84 6.68
C LYS A 256 18.72 10.61 5.81
N SER A 257 18.80 10.28 4.54
CA SER A 257 19.71 10.94 3.60
C SER A 257 19.36 12.42 3.34
N GLU A 258 18.14 12.84 3.64
CA GLU A 258 17.60 14.18 3.39
C GLU A 258 17.05 14.83 4.68
N ASP A 259 17.51 14.41 5.86
CA ASP A 259 16.94 14.80 7.15
C ASP A 259 17.53 16.10 7.73
N THR A 260 17.76 17.11 6.89
CA THR A 260 18.09 18.45 7.36
C THR A 260 17.00 19.45 6.96
N GLN A 261 16.85 20.53 7.73
CA GLN A 261 15.91 21.60 7.40
C GLN A 261 16.22 22.21 6.03
N ALA A 262 17.49 22.37 5.69
CA ALA A 262 17.91 22.92 4.39
C ALA A 262 17.47 22.03 3.22
N GLN A 263 17.70 20.71 3.30
CA GLN A 263 17.29 19.75 2.28
C GLN A 263 15.77 19.71 2.13
N ARG A 264 15.02 19.69 3.24
CA ARG A 264 13.55 19.77 3.20
C ARG A 264 13.05 21.07 2.59
N MET A 265 13.74 22.19 2.82
CA MET A 265 13.39 23.49 2.21
C MET A 265 13.64 23.47 0.70
N GLU A 266 14.76 22.92 0.23
CA GLU A 266 15.03 22.82 -1.22
C GLU A 266 13.97 21.93 -1.91
N LYS A 267 13.58 20.82 -1.29
CA LYS A 267 12.48 19.97 -1.79
C LYS A 267 11.18 20.76 -1.91
N ARG A 268 10.80 21.52 -0.88
CA ARG A 268 9.58 22.35 -0.91
C ARG A 268 9.63 23.44 -2.00
N LYS A 269 10.80 24.08 -2.20
CA LYS A 269 10.98 25.07 -3.28
C LYS A 269 10.80 24.43 -4.66
N ALA A 270 11.42 23.28 -4.90
CA ALA A 270 11.28 22.55 -6.17
C ALA A 270 9.82 22.17 -6.47
N ILE A 271 9.10 21.67 -5.45
CA ILE A 271 7.68 21.34 -5.59
C ILE A 271 6.85 22.62 -5.85
N ALA A 272 7.10 23.71 -5.14
CA ALA A 272 6.38 24.98 -5.33
C ALA A 272 6.60 25.55 -6.73
N GLN A 273 7.81 25.45 -7.25
CA GLN A 273 8.12 25.85 -8.64
C GLN A 273 7.34 24.97 -9.63
N GLN A 274 7.40 23.65 -9.47
CA GLN A 274 6.67 22.73 -10.35
C GLN A 274 5.15 22.97 -10.33
N ARG A 275 4.57 23.24 -9.15
CA ARG A 275 3.15 23.61 -9.05
C ARG A 275 2.80 24.83 -9.91
N THR A 276 3.68 25.82 -9.94
CA THR A 276 3.49 27.04 -10.77
C THR A 276 3.55 26.70 -12.26
N GLU A 277 4.45 25.79 -12.65
CA GLU A 277 4.60 25.33 -14.03
C GLU A 277 3.39 24.50 -14.47
N ASP A 278 2.97 23.53 -13.65
CA ASP A 278 1.79 22.69 -13.89
C ASP A 278 0.52 23.55 -14.02
N PHE A 279 0.34 24.55 -13.16
CA PHE A 279 -0.80 25.47 -13.23
C PHE A 279 -0.80 26.28 -14.54
N LYS A 280 0.36 26.77 -14.99
CA LYS A 280 0.48 27.54 -16.25
C LYS A 280 0.21 26.69 -17.49
N SER A 281 0.67 25.44 -17.48
CA SER A 281 0.53 24.53 -18.62
C SER A 281 -0.82 23.82 -18.68
N GLY A 282 -1.56 23.76 -17.56
CA GLY A 282 -2.77 22.95 -17.41
C GLY A 282 -2.49 21.43 -17.42
N THR A 283 -1.22 21.01 -17.23
CA THR A 283 -0.79 19.63 -17.24
C THR A 283 0.09 19.34 -16.04
N TYR A 284 0.22 18.06 -15.67
CA TYR A 284 1.03 17.63 -14.53
C TYR A 284 2.27 16.87 -14.99
N LYS A 285 3.45 17.37 -14.60
CA LYS A 285 4.72 16.71 -14.90
C LYS A 285 4.85 15.39 -14.15
N ARG A 286 5.20 14.30 -14.86
CA ARG A 286 5.48 13.00 -14.27
C ARG A 286 6.88 12.97 -13.65
N ALA A 287 6.99 12.30 -12.49
CA ALA A 287 8.26 12.08 -11.81
C ALA A 287 8.99 10.82 -12.31
N GLY A 288 8.30 9.94 -13.04
CA GLY A 288 8.76 8.62 -13.42
C GLY A 288 8.32 7.52 -12.46
N GLY A 289 8.30 6.28 -12.95
CA GLY A 289 8.09 5.07 -12.16
C GLY A 289 9.41 4.47 -11.67
N VAL A 290 9.46 3.15 -11.55
CA VAL A 290 10.75 2.46 -11.33
C VAL A 290 11.67 2.70 -12.52
N VAL A 291 12.95 2.96 -12.22
CA VAL A 291 13.92 3.37 -13.24
C VAL A 291 14.02 2.36 -14.38
N ASP A 292 14.07 2.87 -15.62
CA ASP A 292 14.25 2.08 -16.84
C ASP A 292 14.94 2.96 -17.88
N PRO A 293 16.12 2.57 -18.43
CA PRO A 293 16.86 1.34 -18.17
C PRO A 293 17.49 1.28 -16.76
N LEU A 294 17.72 0.05 -16.25
CA LEU A 294 18.38 -0.17 -14.95
C LEU A 294 19.85 0.26 -15.01
N PRO A 295 20.32 1.20 -14.15
CA PRO A 295 21.74 1.55 -14.06
C PRO A 295 22.62 0.37 -13.60
N GLU A 296 23.84 0.25 -14.14
CA GLU A 296 24.77 -0.83 -13.79
C GLU A 296 25.11 -0.84 -12.30
N ASP A 297 25.33 0.34 -11.71
CA ASP A 297 25.67 0.56 -10.30
C ASP A 297 24.45 0.73 -9.39
N ALA A 298 23.24 0.36 -9.89
CA ALA A 298 22.01 0.47 -9.10
C ALA A 298 22.12 -0.30 -7.79
N PRO A 299 21.69 0.29 -6.65
CA PRO A 299 21.60 -0.40 -5.37
C PRO A 299 20.75 -1.68 -5.49
N PHE A 300 20.99 -2.67 -4.61
CA PHE A 300 20.30 -3.97 -4.68
C PHE A 300 18.76 -3.81 -4.67
N PHE A 301 18.22 -2.95 -3.83
CA PHE A 301 16.77 -2.75 -3.75
C PHE A 301 16.16 -2.09 -4.99
N VAL A 302 16.96 -1.32 -5.74
CA VAL A 302 16.55 -0.77 -7.03
C VAL A 302 16.45 -1.88 -8.06
N LYS A 303 17.39 -2.83 -8.04
CA LYS A 303 17.37 -4.04 -8.88
C LYS A 303 16.17 -4.93 -8.54
N ASP A 304 15.84 -5.07 -7.25
CA ASP A 304 14.67 -5.83 -6.78
C ASP A 304 13.35 -5.21 -7.30
N TYR A 305 13.22 -3.87 -7.21
CA TYR A 305 12.05 -3.18 -7.75
C TYR A 305 11.98 -3.25 -9.29
N TYR A 306 13.12 -3.15 -9.97
CA TYR A 306 13.17 -3.32 -11.42
C TYR A 306 12.71 -4.72 -11.82
N ASP A 307 13.24 -5.77 -11.16
CA ASP A 307 12.86 -7.16 -11.41
C ASP A 307 11.34 -7.38 -11.21
N TYR A 308 10.74 -6.74 -10.21
CA TYR A 308 9.30 -6.85 -10.00
C TYR A 308 8.50 -6.02 -11.02
N TYR A 309 8.75 -4.71 -11.13
CA TYR A 309 7.86 -3.80 -11.86
C TYR A 309 8.13 -3.67 -13.35
N LYS A 310 9.35 -3.99 -13.82
CA LYS A 310 9.78 -3.80 -15.22
C LYS A 310 9.98 -5.10 -15.98
N THR A 311 9.69 -6.24 -15.38
CA THR A 311 9.74 -7.56 -16.00
C THR A 311 8.38 -8.28 -15.91
N PRO A 312 8.16 -9.39 -16.63
CA PRO A 312 6.91 -10.15 -16.52
C PRO A 312 6.59 -10.69 -15.14
N ARG A 313 7.51 -10.58 -14.16
CA ARG A 313 7.28 -10.99 -12.77
C ARG A 313 6.08 -10.28 -12.14
N GLY A 314 5.95 -8.98 -12.35
CA GLY A 314 4.90 -8.18 -11.74
C GLY A 314 4.58 -6.91 -12.52
N TYR A 315 5.03 -6.77 -13.79
CA TYR A 315 4.65 -5.63 -14.64
C TYR A 315 3.13 -5.59 -14.84
N HIS A 316 2.57 -4.40 -14.71
CA HIS A 316 1.18 -4.13 -15.08
C HIS A 316 1.06 -2.72 -15.68
N GLU A 317 0.33 -2.61 -16.79
CA GLU A 317 0.23 -1.36 -17.59
C GLU A 317 -0.42 -0.20 -16.81
N ARG A 318 -1.34 -0.48 -15.87
CA ARG A 318 -1.99 0.53 -15.02
C ARG A 318 -1.17 0.92 -13.80
N SER A 319 -0.13 0.14 -13.45
CA SER A 319 0.74 0.42 -12.31
C SER A 319 1.64 1.63 -12.59
N GLY A 320 1.64 2.61 -11.68
CA GLY A 320 2.54 3.76 -11.76
C GLY A 320 4.01 3.36 -11.70
N ASN A 321 4.35 2.38 -10.89
CA ASN A 321 5.72 1.90 -10.77
C ASN A 321 6.20 1.20 -12.05
N SER A 322 5.31 0.53 -12.76
CA SER A 322 5.63 -0.13 -14.04
C SER A 322 5.71 0.87 -15.20
N THR A 323 5.07 2.03 -15.10
CA THR A 323 4.93 3.01 -16.18
C THR A 323 5.58 4.36 -15.84
N ASP A 324 4.82 5.43 -15.86
CA ASP A 324 5.27 6.83 -15.78
C ASP A 324 5.29 7.44 -14.37
N GLY A 325 4.90 6.66 -13.36
CA GLY A 325 4.97 7.04 -11.95
C GLY A 325 3.94 8.06 -11.51
N TRP A 326 4.31 8.81 -10.47
CA TRP A 326 3.51 9.84 -9.84
C TRP A 326 3.70 11.20 -10.52
N ASN A 327 2.78 12.13 -10.31
CA ASN A 327 3.06 13.53 -10.59
C ASN A 327 4.17 14.02 -9.65
N VAL A 328 5.03 14.92 -10.12
CA VAL A 328 6.11 15.51 -9.29
C VAL A 328 5.56 16.09 -7.99
N ILE A 329 4.39 16.73 -8.06
CA ILE A 329 3.69 17.30 -6.90
C ILE A 329 2.82 16.28 -6.16
N GLY A 330 2.70 15.05 -6.68
CA GLY A 330 1.69 14.06 -6.28
C GLY A 330 1.75 13.62 -4.83
N CYS A 331 2.93 13.63 -4.23
CA CYS A 331 3.15 13.21 -2.84
C CYS A 331 3.41 14.38 -1.88
N GLN A 332 3.10 15.61 -2.26
CA GLN A 332 3.44 16.81 -1.48
C GLN A 332 2.87 16.81 -0.07
N SER A 333 1.64 16.32 0.12
CA SER A 333 0.98 16.32 1.43
C SER A 333 1.67 15.44 2.48
N PHE A 334 2.42 14.42 2.07
CA PHE A 334 3.22 13.60 2.98
C PHE A 334 4.34 14.37 3.70
N LEU A 335 4.72 15.56 3.21
CA LEU A 335 5.77 16.39 3.82
C LEU A 335 5.37 16.98 5.19
N ASN A 336 4.08 17.02 5.51
CA ASN A 336 3.60 17.64 6.75
C ASN A 336 2.40 16.92 7.41
N GLN A 337 2.09 15.70 6.94
CA GLN A 337 1.02 14.87 7.51
C GLN A 337 1.60 13.50 7.93
N PRO A 338 2.11 13.37 9.16
CA PRO A 338 2.74 12.16 9.63
C PRO A 338 1.69 11.05 9.86
N LEU A 339 1.85 9.90 9.16
CA LEU A 339 0.92 8.77 9.23
C LEU A 339 0.85 8.10 10.60
N LEU A 340 1.99 8.01 11.30
CA LEU A 340 2.08 7.24 12.55
C LEU A 340 1.97 8.12 13.80
N ALA A 341 1.40 9.32 13.69
CA ALA A 341 1.29 10.26 14.83
C ALA A 341 0.51 9.66 15.99
N TRP A 342 -0.56 8.94 15.72
CA TRP A 342 -1.48 8.37 16.71
C TRP A 342 -1.42 6.82 16.77
N ALA A 343 -0.38 6.21 16.23
CA ALA A 343 -0.23 4.75 16.22
C ALA A 343 -0.22 4.13 17.63
N HIS A 344 0.17 4.88 18.66
CA HIS A 344 0.17 4.45 20.06
C HIS A 344 -1.23 4.30 20.67
N GLU A 345 -2.26 4.83 20.01
CA GLU A 345 -3.67 4.73 20.46
C GLU A 345 -4.42 3.55 19.81
N ILE A 346 -3.77 2.78 18.92
CA ILE A 346 -4.41 1.63 18.29
C ILE A 346 -4.68 0.55 19.33
N GLU A 347 -5.96 0.28 19.61
CA GLU A 347 -6.37 -0.77 20.53
C GLU A 347 -6.40 -2.15 19.87
N SER A 348 -6.77 -2.23 18.57
CA SER A 348 -6.87 -3.49 17.85
C SER A 348 -5.50 -4.16 17.62
N PRO A 349 -5.44 -5.49 17.51
CA PRO A 349 -4.22 -6.23 17.18
C PRO A 349 -3.59 -5.78 15.85
N VAL A 350 -2.24 -5.68 15.84
CA VAL A 350 -1.46 -5.34 14.65
C VAL A 350 -0.31 -6.32 14.48
N LEU A 351 -0.18 -6.90 13.29
CA LEU A 351 0.93 -7.73 12.86
C LEU A 351 1.73 -6.98 11.77
N LEU A 352 2.96 -6.62 12.09
CA LEU A 352 3.94 -6.10 11.12
C LEU A 352 4.79 -7.27 10.61
N ILE A 353 4.91 -7.41 9.29
CA ILE A 353 5.73 -8.44 8.64
C ILE A 353 6.78 -7.74 7.79
N HIS A 354 8.07 -8.07 7.95
CA HIS A 354 9.13 -7.48 7.13
C HIS A 354 10.26 -8.46 6.86
N GLY A 355 10.92 -8.32 5.70
CA GLY A 355 12.08 -9.11 5.36
C GLY A 355 13.34 -8.66 6.13
N GLU A 356 14.14 -9.61 6.60
CA GLU A 356 15.39 -9.35 7.32
C GLU A 356 16.36 -8.48 6.48
N LYS A 357 16.49 -8.78 5.19
CA LYS A 357 17.38 -8.09 4.25
C LYS A 357 16.73 -6.91 3.53
N ALA A 358 15.45 -6.62 3.83
CA ALA A 358 14.76 -5.50 3.20
C ALA A 358 15.38 -4.17 3.63
N HIS A 359 15.72 -3.33 2.65
CA HIS A 359 16.25 -1.97 2.88
C HIS A 359 15.29 -1.08 3.67
N SER A 360 14.01 -1.42 3.68
CA SER A 360 12.89 -0.68 4.31
C SER A 360 12.52 -1.21 5.70
N ARG A 361 13.18 -2.24 6.24
CA ARG A 361 12.83 -2.88 7.50
C ARG A 361 12.67 -1.90 8.67
N TYR A 362 13.50 -0.88 8.71
CA TYR A 362 13.47 0.14 9.76
C TYR A 362 12.14 0.92 9.84
N PHE A 363 11.30 0.92 8.82
CA PHE A 363 9.95 1.51 8.89
C PHE A 363 9.00 0.67 9.75
N SER A 364 9.03 -0.66 9.63
CA SER A 364 8.27 -1.54 10.51
C SER A 364 8.78 -1.51 11.95
N GLU A 365 10.09 -1.46 12.13
CA GLU A 365 10.71 -1.30 13.47
C GLU A 365 10.27 0.03 14.13
N TYR A 366 10.27 1.12 13.35
CA TYR A 366 9.79 2.43 13.80
C TYR A 366 8.28 2.42 14.12
N ALA A 367 7.45 1.79 13.28
CA ALA A 367 6.02 1.66 13.53
C ALA A 367 5.75 0.85 14.82
N PHE A 368 6.48 -0.25 15.01
CA PHE A 368 6.39 -1.05 16.24
C PHE A 368 6.76 -0.24 17.48
N GLU A 369 7.85 0.53 17.41
CA GLU A 369 8.26 1.44 18.49
C GLU A 369 7.19 2.49 18.77
N LYS A 370 6.58 3.08 17.74
CA LYS A 370 5.49 4.05 17.90
C LYS A 370 4.26 3.47 18.61
N MET A 371 3.88 2.23 18.29
CA MET A 371 2.74 1.56 18.89
C MET A 371 3.00 1.06 20.31
N THR A 372 4.23 0.70 20.65
CA THR A 372 4.55 -0.05 21.88
C THR A 372 5.44 0.69 22.85
N GLY A 373 6.11 1.76 22.42
CA GLY A 373 7.19 2.43 23.16
C GLY A 373 8.47 1.58 23.29
N LYS A 374 8.57 0.42 22.60
CA LYS A 374 9.73 -0.48 22.66
C LYS A 374 10.53 -0.43 21.38
N HIS A 375 11.77 0.01 21.50
CA HIS A 375 12.72 -0.02 20.40
C HIS A 375 13.21 -1.46 20.16
N ILE A 376 13.01 -1.98 18.95
CA ILE A 376 13.45 -3.31 18.50
C ILE A 376 14.18 -3.14 17.17
N GLU A 377 15.33 -3.78 17.01
CA GLU A 377 16.10 -3.75 15.77
C GLU A 377 16.52 -5.17 15.37
N GLY A 378 16.24 -5.55 14.11
CA GLY A 378 16.72 -6.78 13.47
C GLY A 378 16.14 -8.08 14.01
N GLN A 379 15.08 -8.05 14.79
CA GLN A 379 14.47 -9.27 15.36
C GLN A 379 12.95 -9.16 15.48
N SER A 380 12.30 -10.31 15.51
CA SER A 380 10.87 -10.40 15.79
C SER A 380 10.59 -10.09 17.27
N ALA A 381 9.42 -9.50 17.53
CA ALA A 381 9.00 -9.13 18.89
C ALA A 381 7.48 -9.12 19.03
N VAL A 382 7.01 -9.33 20.25
CA VAL A 382 5.59 -9.20 20.63
C VAL A 382 5.49 -8.34 21.88
N VAL A 383 4.62 -7.33 21.86
CA VAL A 383 4.31 -6.49 23.01
C VAL A 383 2.80 -6.28 23.07
N GLY A 384 2.14 -6.87 24.06
CA GLY A 384 0.68 -6.90 24.12
C GLY A 384 0.09 -7.58 22.90
N ASN A 385 -0.77 -6.88 22.17
CA ASN A 385 -1.38 -7.35 20.92
C ASN A 385 -0.69 -6.78 19.65
N LYS A 386 0.52 -6.29 19.78
CA LYS A 386 1.34 -5.80 18.66
C LYS A 386 2.48 -6.79 18.41
N GLU A 387 2.60 -7.23 17.17
CA GLU A 387 3.62 -8.19 16.75
C GLU A 387 4.45 -7.63 15.59
N LEU A 388 5.76 -7.78 15.67
CA LEU A 388 6.71 -7.57 14.59
C LEU A 388 7.32 -8.92 14.22
N MET A 389 7.09 -9.39 13.00
CA MET A 389 7.65 -10.62 12.46
C MET A 389 8.70 -10.31 11.40
N ILE A 390 9.93 -10.75 11.63
CA ILE A 390 11.04 -10.62 10.68
C ILE A 390 11.24 -11.95 9.95
N ILE A 391 11.11 -11.93 8.62
CA ILE A 391 11.28 -13.10 7.76
C ILE A 391 12.75 -13.24 7.39
N PRO A 392 13.41 -14.36 7.78
CA PRO A 392 14.82 -14.57 7.49
C PRO A 392 15.13 -14.54 6.00
N ASP A 393 16.25 -13.88 5.65
CA ASP A 393 16.80 -13.78 4.30
C ASP A 393 15.90 -13.10 3.26
N ALA A 394 14.69 -12.65 3.60
CA ALA A 394 13.78 -12.00 2.67
C ALA A 394 14.17 -10.54 2.39
N VAL A 395 14.12 -10.13 1.12
CA VAL A 395 14.18 -8.75 0.67
C VAL A 395 12.76 -8.15 0.60
N HIS A 396 12.66 -6.88 0.24
CA HIS A 396 11.37 -6.17 0.23
C HIS A 396 10.34 -6.80 -0.71
N THR A 397 10.75 -7.10 -1.95
CA THR A 397 9.84 -7.62 -2.99
C THR A 397 9.57 -9.13 -2.89
N ASP A 398 10.27 -9.85 -2.01
CA ASP A 398 9.92 -11.24 -1.67
C ASP A 398 8.57 -11.37 -0.95
N LEU A 399 8.04 -10.25 -0.42
CA LEU A 399 6.73 -10.17 0.18
C LEU A 399 5.66 -9.56 -0.76
N TYR A 400 5.95 -9.49 -2.07
CA TYR A 400 5.01 -9.01 -3.08
C TYR A 400 4.32 -10.15 -3.85
N ASP A 401 5.02 -11.25 -4.04
CA ASP A 401 4.56 -12.44 -4.75
C ASP A 401 5.09 -13.73 -4.11
N ASP A 402 4.62 -14.87 -4.62
CA ASP A 402 5.04 -16.18 -4.12
C ASP A 402 6.29 -16.75 -4.78
N LYS A 403 7.01 -15.96 -5.59
CA LYS A 403 8.18 -16.45 -6.34
C LYS A 403 9.18 -17.18 -5.44
N ASN A 404 9.39 -16.69 -4.21
CA ASN A 404 10.33 -17.26 -3.27
C ASN A 404 9.67 -17.91 -2.04
N GLY A 405 8.34 -18.03 -2.01
CA GLY A 405 7.58 -18.65 -0.91
C GLY A 405 7.82 -17.98 0.45
N LYS A 406 8.02 -16.65 0.47
CA LYS A 406 8.37 -15.92 1.70
C LYS A 406 7.19 -15.26 2.38
N ILE A 407 6.03 -15.14 1.72
CA ILE A 407 4.83 -14.58 2.34
C ILE A 407 4.28 -15.59 3.35
N PRO A 408 4.17 -15.23 4.65
CA PRO A 408 3.77 -16.19 5.68
C PRO A 408 2.24 -16.27 5.78
N TYR A 409 1.55 -16.75 4.73
CA TYR A 409 0.09 -16.82 4.68
C TYR A 409 -0.55 -17.55 5.85
N ASP A 410 0.05 -18.63 6.33
CA ASP A 410 -0.48 -19.39 7.47
C ASP A 410 -0.44 -18.57 8.77
N LYS A 411 0.59 -17.74 8.95
CA LYS A 411 0.68 -16.81 10.08
C LYS A 411 -0.36 -15.70 9.95
N ILE A 412 -0.58 -15.16 8.75
CA ILE A 412 -1.59 -14.14 8.48
C ILE A 412 -2.99 -14.69 8.74
N GLU A 413 -3.27 -15.92 8.27
CA GLU A 413 -4.52 -16.60 8.54
C GLU A 413 -4.75 -16.82 10.04
N ALA A 414 -3.78 -17.38 10.74
CA ALA A 414 -3.86 -17.63 12.18
C ALA A 414 -4.12 -16.32 12.96
N PHE A 415 -3.45 -15.24 12.59
CA PHE A 415 -3.64 -13.92 13.19
C PHE A 415 -5.07 -13.40 13.01
N PHE A 416 -5.62 -13.47 11.79
CA PHE A 416 -7.00 -13.02 11.56
C PHE A 416 -8.03 -13.94 12.21
N ARG A 417 -7.85 -15.27 12.18
CA ARG A 417 -8.76 -16.21 12.86
C ARG A 417 -8.80 -16.01 14.37
N GLU A 418 -7.69 -15.62 14.97
CA GLU A 418 -7.62 -15.32 16.40
C GLU A 418 -8.36 -14.02 16.75
N ASN A 419 -8.31 -13.01 15.87
CA ASN A 419 -8.74 -11.65 16.19
C ASN A 419 -10.06 -11.23 15.52
N LEU A 420 -10.61 -12.01 14.58
CA LEU A 420 -11.91 -11.81 13.92
C LEU A 420 -12.93 -12.88 14.37
N LYS A 421 -13.11 -13.02 15.69
CA LYS A 421 -14.03 -14.00 16.32
C LYS A 421 -15.42 -13.42 16.48
#